data_5ff706749928b3a87f8000693dc6a6ce
#
_entry.id   5ff706749928b3a87f8000693dc6a6ce
#
_cell.length_a   1.000
_cell.length_b   1.000
_cell.length_c   1.000
_cell.angle_alpha   90.00
_cell.angle_beta   90.00
_cell.angle_gamma   90.00
#
_symmetry.space_group_name_H-M   'P 1'
#
loop_
_entity.id
_entity.type
_entity.pdbx_description
1 polymer ?
#
loop_
_entity_poly.entity_id
_entity_poly.type
_entity_poly.pdbx_seq_one_letter_code
_entity_poly.pdbx_strand_id
1 'polypeptide(L)'
;MKTSLSMFMVAALCCAVPAGAAERHMMQPIVPADKLAEARALKNPLSNSPEVIEQGKSVYNGKGGCVTCHGIDGDGKGPAAASMNPSPRNFQHHGFWRHRTEGEVFWAIKYGSPGTAMIAFGSVLSDKEIWALIQYERTFAGSHGPGMMGRGEGMG
;
A
#
# COMPACT_ATOMS: atom_id res chain seq x y z
N MET A 1 -49.82 19.87 46.66
CA MET A 1 -49.30 18.80 45.81
C MET A 1 -48.25 19.42 44.89
N LYS A 2 -46.94 19.12 45.12
CA LYS A 2 -45.83 19.63 44.31
C LYS A 2 -45.24 18.44 43.54
N THR A 3 -45.46 18.39 42.25
CA THR A 3 -44.91 17.39 41.37
C THR A 3 -43.51 17.85 40.90
N SER A 4 -42.48 17.15 41.35
CA SER A 4 -41.08 17.36 40.95
C SER A 4 -40.85 16.57 39.66
N LEU A 5 -40.52 17.28 38.60
CA LEU A 5 -40.19 16.70 37.28
C LEU A 5 -38.66 16.49 37.23
N SER A 6 -38.22 15.25 37.44
CA SER A 6 -36.80 14.87 37.32
C SER A 6 -36.46 14.69 35.86
N MET A 7 -35.64 15.58 35.30
CA MET A 7 -35.10 15.56 33.96
C MET A 7 -33.88 14.64 33.90
N PHE A 8 -34.04 13.44 33.37
CA PHE A 8 -32.89 12.53 33.09
C PHE A 8 -32.10 13.04 31.89
N MET A 9 -30.92 13.56 32.19
CA MET A 9 -29.95 13.95 31.15
C MET A 9 -29.17 12.70 30.69
N VAL A 10 -29.55 12.16 29.54
CA VAL A 10 -28.80 11.07 28.88
C VAL A 10 -27.57 11.68 28.27
N ALA A 11 -26.42 11.49 28.90
CA ALA A 11 -25.13 11.84 28.29
C ALA A 11 -24.79 10.82 27.22
N ALA A 12 -24.90 11.22 25.96
CA ALA A 12 -24.41 10.43 24.84
C ALA A 12 -22.88 10.43 24.86
N LEU A 13 -22.29 9.30 25.27
CA LEU A 13 -20.85 9.06 25.24
C LEU A 13 -20.44 8.80 23.79
N CYS A 14 -20.04 9.86 23.08
CA CYS A 14 -19.53 9.78 21.73
C CYS A 14 -18.10 9.20 21.80
N CYS A 15 -17.94 7.89 21.53
CA CYS A 15 -16.63 7.25 21.43
C CYS A 15 -15.93 7.75 20.15
N ALA A 16 -15.20 8.85 20.26
CA ALA A 16 -14.30 9.31 19.21
C ALA A 16 -13.13 8.33 19.07
N VAL A 17 -13.10 7.56 17.98
CA VAL A 17 -11.93 6.73 17.63
C VAL A 17 -10.77 7.67 17.34
N PRO A 18 -9.59 7.52 17.98
CA PRO A 18 -8.46 8.41 17.74
C PRO A 18 -8.01 8.28 16.27
N ALA A 19 -7.93 9.41 15.57
CA ALA A 19 -7.56 9.49 14.16
C ALA A 19 -6.27 8.73 13.80
N GLY A 20 -5.29 8.69 14.70
CA GLY A 20 -4.05 7.95 14.51
C GLY A 20 -4.18 6.41 14.53
N ALA A 21 -5.31 5.85 15.00
CA ALA A 21 -5.59 4.41 14.91
C ALA A 21 -6.15 4.05 13.53
N ALA A 22 -7.00 4.91 12.97
CA ALA A 22 -7.55 4.75 11.62
C ALA A 22 -6.44 4.84 10.56
N GLU A 23 -5.52 5.80 10.70
CA GLU A 23 -4.39 5.99 9.79
C GLU A 23 -3.42 4.80 9.80
N ARG A 24 -3.11 4.26 10.98
CA ARG A 24 -2.31 3.03 11.12
C ARG A 24 -2.98 1.82 10.49
N HIS A 25 -4.30 1.71 10.58
CA HIS A 25 -5.05 0.61 9.99
C HIS A 25 -5.05 0.68 8.45
N MET A 26 -5.12 1.90 7.91
CA MET A 26 -5.05 2.15 6.47
C MET A 26 -3.69 1.78 5.86
N MET A 27 -2.63 1.82 6.64
CA MET A 27 -1.26 1.59 6.16
C MET A 27 -0.86 0.10 6.15
N GLN A 28 -1.66 -0.82 6.65
CA GLN A 28 -1.30 -2.24 6.69
C GLN A 28 -1.87 -3.02 5.50
N PRO A 29 -1.05 -3.81 4.74
CA PRO A 29 -1.60 -4.83 3.87
C PRO A 29 -2.41 -5.79 4.74
N ILE A 30 -3.57 -6.21 4.25
CA ILE A 30 -4.40 -7.16 4.99
C ILE A 30 -3.87 -8.55 4.68
N VAL A 31 -2.84 -8.96 5.42
CA VAL A 31 -2.41 -10.35 5.49
C VAL A 31 -3.13 -10.99 6.67
N PRO A 32 -3.84 -12.10 6.49
CA PRO A 32 -4.47 -12.82 7.60
C PRO A 32 -3.47 -13.12 8.71
N ALA A 33 -3.92 -13.06 9.97
CA ALA A 33 -3.03 -13.17 11.12
C ALA A 33 -2.26 -14.52 11.16
N ASP A 34 -2.89 -15.60 10.71
CA ASP A 34 -2.30 -16.94 10.60
C ASP A 34 -1.26 -17.05 9.46
N LYS A 35 -1.26 -16.13 8.50
CA LYS A 35 -0.33 -16.05 7.36
C LYS A 35 0.76 -15.02 7.54
N LEU A 36 0.66 -14.17 8.55
CA LEU A 36 1.56 -13.03 8.71
C LEU A 36 3.02 -13.44 8.92
N ALA A 37 3.26 -14.48 9.71
CA ALA A 37 4.61 -14.99 9.95
C ALA A 37 5.23 -15.58 8.67
N GLU A 38 4.45 -16.35 7.90
CA GLU A 38 4.85 -16.89 6.61
C GLU A 38 5.17 -15.76 5.62
N ALA A 39 4.27 -14.78 5.48
CA ALA A 39 4.48 -13.65 4.59
C ALA A 39 5.74 -12.85 4.94
N ARG A 40 5.98 -12.58 6.22
CA ARG A 40 7.17 -11.84 6.69
C ARG A 40 8.48 -12.60 6.48
N ALA A 41 8.43 -13.92 6.45
CA ALA A 41 9.61 -14.75 6.20
C ALA A 41 10.05 -14.73 4.72
N LEU A 42 9.15 -14.40 3.79
CA LEU A 42 9.48 -14.31 2.38
C LEU A 42 10.50 -13.20 2.12
N LYS A 43 11.47 -13.49 1.27
CA LYS A 43 12.51 -12.56 0.83
C LYS A 43 12.50 -12.49 -0.68
N ASN A 44 12.69 -11.29 -1.21
CA ASN A 44 12.83 -11.10 -2.65
C ASN A 44 14.12 -11.79 -3.13
N PRO A 45 14.03 -12.77 -4.03
CA PRO A 45 15.21 -13.46 -4.56
C PRO A 45 15.91 -12.67 -5.68
N LEU A 46 15.28 -11.60 -6.18
CA LEU A 46 15.81 -10.82 -7.28
C LEU A 46 16.73 -9.70 -6.77
N SER A 47 17.79 -9.43 -7.52
CA SER A 47 18.64 -8.27 -7.28
C SER A 47 17.88 -6.98 -7.57
N ASN A 48 18.20 -5.91 -6.84
CA ASN A 48 17.70 -4.58 -7.16
C ASN A 48 18.54 -3.98 -8.30
N SER A 49 18.23 -4.37 -9.55
CA SER A 49 18.90 -3.89 -10.75
C SER A 49 17.96 -3.11 -11.67
N PRO A 50 18.49 -2.22 -12.53
CA PRO A 50 17.67 -1.49 -13.51
C PRO A 50 16.80 -2.41 -14.38
N GLU A 51 17.32 -3.58 -14.74
CA GLU A 51 16.62 -4.56 -15.59
C GLU A 51 15.41 -5.16 -14.85
N VAL A 52 15.57 -5.49 -13.57
CA VAL A 52 14.48 -6.02 -12.74
C VAL A 52 13.42 -4.94 -12.50
N ILE A 53 13.84 -3.69 -12.26
CA ILE A 53 12.93 -2.55 -12.10
C ILE A 53 12.12 -2.33 -13.39
N GLU A 54 12.75 -2.40 -14.57
CA GLU A 54 12.04 -2.21 -15.85
C GLU A 54 11.08 -3.38 -16.13
N GLN A 55 11.42 -4.61 -15.74
CA GLN A 55 10.48 -5.74 -15.77
C GLN A 55 9.26 -5.47 -14.89
N GLY A 56 9.48 -4.99 -13.66
CA GLY A 56 8.41 -4.60 -12.74
C GLY A 56 7.52 -3.50 -13.28
N LYS A 57 8.11 -2.48 -13.91
CA LYS A 57 7.40 -1.40 -14.60
C LYS A 57 6.52 -1.89 -15.73
N SER A 58 7.04 -2.83 -16.53
CA SER A 58 6.28 -3.48 -17.60
C SER A 58 5.08 -4.25 -17.06
N VAL A 59 5.23 -4.96 -15.94
CA VAL A 59 4.12 -5.64 -15.27
C VAL A 59 3.11 -4.64 -14.73
N TYR A 60 3.56 -3.58 -14.06
CA TYR A 60 2.73 -2.54 -13.45
C TYR A 60 1.78 -1.87 -14.46
N ASN A 61 2.32 -1.47 -15.60
CA ASN A 61 1.58 -0.76 -16.64
C ASN A 61 0.84 -1.68 -17.61
N GLY A 62 1.29 -2.94 -17.72
CA GLY A 62 0.79 -3.91 -18.70
C GLY A 62 -0.06 -5.00 -18.06
N LYS A 63 0.48 -6.21 -18.00
CA LYS A 63 -0.20 -7.44 -17.60
C LYS A 63 -0.84 -7.38 -16.22
N GLY A 64 -0.23 -6.68 -15.26
CA GLY A 64 -0.77 -6.48 -13.91
C GLY A 64 -1.88 -5.44 -13.84
N GLY A 65 -1.88 -4.44 -14.74
CA GLY A 65 -2.86 -3.36 -14.76
C GLY A 65 -2.90 -2.51 -13.48
N CYS A 66 -1.84 -2.54 -12.68
CA CYS A 66 -1.77 -1.89 -11.35
C CYS A 66 -2.02 -0.38 -11.44
N VAL A 67 -1.57 0.25 -12.53
CA VAL A 67 -1.75 1.67 -12.83
C VAL A 67 -3.21 2.10 -12.77
N THR A 68 -4.15 1.21 -13.11
CA THR A 68 -5.59 1.50 -13.14
C THR A 68 -6.13 1.92 -11.77
N CYS A 69 -5.61 1.33 -10.70
CA CYS A 69 -6.01 1.65 -9.33
C CYS A 69 -4.95 2.50 -8.61
N HIS A 70 -3.67 2.15 -8.75
CA HIS A 70 -2.59 2.77 -8.00
C HIS A 70 -2.02 4.05 -8.65
N GLY A 71 -2.43 4.38 -9.89
CA GLY A 71 -1.97 5.56 -10.61
C GLY A 71 -0.60 5.37 -11.28
N ILE A 72 -0.32 6.21 -12.28
CA ILE A 72 0.95 6.15 -13.03
C ILE A 72 2.16 6.48 -12.14
N ASP A 73 1.95 7.31 -11.14
CA ASP A 73 2.96 7.75 -10.17
C ASP A 73 2.91 6.95 -8.87
N GLY A 74 2.09 5.91 -8.78
CA GLY A 74 1.92 5.08 -7.58
C GLY A 74 1.30 5.82 -6.39
N ASP A 75 0.58 6.92 -6.62
CA ASP A 75 -0.02 7.80 -5.60
C ASP A 75 -1.38 7.30 -5.06
N GLY A 76 -1.88 6.18 -5.58
CA GLY A 76 -3.16 5.59 -5.21
C GLY A 76 -4.37 6.27 -5.88
N LYS A 77 -4.15 7.14 -6.89
CA LYS A 77 -5.19 7.92 -7.57
C LYS A 77 -5.37 7.50 -9.03
N GLY A 78 -5.28 6.21 -9.31
CA GLY A 78 -5.58 5.70 -10.63
C GLY A 78 -7.04 5.95 -11.04
N PRO A 79 -7.36 5.84 -12.33
CA PRO A 79 -8.71 6.18 -12.86
C PRO A 79 -9.84 5.39 -12.19
N ALA A 80 -9.59 4.19 -11.67
CA ALA A 80 -10.59 3.39 -10.95
C ALA A 80 -10.63 3.66 -9.44
N ALA A 81 -9.72 4.46 -8.88
CA ALA A 81 -9.56 4.64 -7.44
C ALA A 81 -10.73 5.38 -6.77
N ALA A 82 -11.43 6.27 -7.50
CA ALA A 82 -12.40 7.20 -6.93
C ALA A 82 -13.58 6.55 -6.19
N SER A 83 -13.95 5.33 -6.57
CA SER A 83 -15.06 4.59 -5.95
C SER A 83 -14.60 3.53 -4.94
N MET A 84 -13.30 3.42 -4.67
CA MET A 84 -12.76 2.36 -3.81
C MET A 84 -12.70 2.79 -2.34
N ASN A 85 -13.19 1.93 -1.47
CA ASN A 85 -13.09 2.08 -0.03
C ASN A 85 -12.65 0.73 0.61
N PRO A 86 -11.45 0.65 1.22
CA PRO A 86 -10.45 1.72 1.32
C PRO A 86 -9.83 2.08 -0.04
N SER A 87 -9.31 3.31 -0.16
CA SER A 87 -8.57 3.75 -1.34
C SER A 87 -7.33 2.89 -1.60
N PRO A 88 -6.88 2.75 -2.87
CA PRO A 88 -5.65 2.06 -3.20
C PRO A 88 -4.44 2.67 -2.46
N ARG A 89 -3.45 1.84 -2.19
CA ARG A 89 -2.22 2.27 -1.50
C ARG A 89 -1.47 3.32 -2.30
N ASN A 90 -1.01 4.34 -1.58
CA ASN A 90 -0.03 5.30 -2.07
C ASN A 90 1.37 4.77 -1.79
N PHE A 91 2.10 4.35 -2.84
CA PHE A 91 3.44 3.80 -2.74
C PHE A 91 4.52 4.88 -2.55
N GLN A 92 4.20 6.15 -2.78
CA GLN A 92 5.08 7.28 -2.50
C GLN A 92 5.25 7.53 -0.99
N HIS A 93 4.32 6.98 -0.19
CA HIS A 93 4.34 7.21 1.26
C HIS A 93 5.43 6.38 1.94
N HIS A 94 6.47 7.03 2.43
CA HIS A 94 7.61 6.37 3.10
C HIS A 94 7.21 5.47 4.26
N GLY A 95 6.16 5.81 5.01
CA GLY A 95 5.63 4.99 6.10
C GLY A 95 5.15 3.61 5.63
N PHE A 96 4.62 3.51 4.42
CA PHE A 96 4.22 2.23 3.86
C PHE A 96 5.42 1.26 3.80
N TRP A 97 6.53 1.64 3.17
CA TRP A 97 7.72 0.80 3.01
C TRP A 97 8.53 0.61 4.29
N ARG A 98 8.39 1.54 5.25
CA ARG A 98 9.10 1.44 6.54
C ARG A 98 8.45 0.40 7.46
N HIS A 99 7.15 0.20 7.34
CA HIS A 99 6.36 -0.67 8.23
C HIS A 99 5.91 -1.98 7.58
N ARG A 100 6.41 -2.30 6.38
CA ARG A 100 6.06 -3.50 5.61
C ARG A 100 7.30 -4.25 5.19
N THR A 101 7.23 -5.57 5.26
CA THR A 101 8.19 -6.41 4.55
C THR A 101 7.74 -6.56 3.10
N GLU A 102 8.71 -6.79 2.21
CA GLU A 102 8.39 -7.12 0.81
C GLU A 102 7.55 -8.39 0.70
N GLY A 103 7.74 -9.33 1.63
CA GLY A 103 6.93 -10.55 1.70
C GLY A 103 5.46 -10.29 2.03
N GLU A 104 5.14 -9.30 2.89
CA GLU A 104 3.77 -8.88 3.13
C GLU A 104 3.14 -8.26 1.88
N VAL A 105 3.92 -7.47 1.11
CA VAL A 105 3.46 -6.89 -0.16
C VAL A 105 3.28 -7.98 -1.21
N PHE A 106 4.24 -8.91 -1.32
CA PHE A 106 4.15 -10.08 -2.18
C PHE A 106 2.87 -10.89 -1.92
N TRP A 107 2.61 -11.16 -0.65
CA TRP A 107 1.42 -11.90 -0.24
C TRP A 107 0.14 -11.18 -0.69
N ALA A 108 0.05 -9.87 -0.46
CA ALA A 108 -1.10 -9.06 -0.85
C ALA A 108 -1.32 -9.01 -2.36
N ILE A 109 -0.25 -8.96 -3.16
CA ILE A 109 -0.36 -9.03 -4.62
C ILE A 109 -0.80 -10.42 -5.06
N LYS A 110 -0.17 -11.46 -4.54
CA LYS A 110 -0.42 -12.84 -4.95
C LYS A 110 -1.82 -13.34 -4.59
N TYR A 111 -2.28 -13.04 -3.38
CA TYR A 111 -3.53 -13.57 -2.81
C TYR A 111 -4.65 -12.55 -2.67
N GLY A 112 -4.38 -11.29 -2.99
CA GLY A 112 -5.31 -10.18 -2.80
C GLY A 112 -5.33 -9.67 -1.35
N SER A 113 -6.11 -8.63 -1.12
CA SER A 113 -6.32 -8.05 0.22
C SER A 113 -7.78 -8.20 0.60
N PRO A 114 -8.15 -9.19 1.43
CA PRO A 114 -9.54 -9.43 1.82
C PRO A 114 -10.21 -8.18 2.40
N GLY A 115 -11.45 -7.93 2.02
CA GLY A 115 -12.20 -6.75 2.44
C GLY A 115 -11.85 -5.46 1.69
N THR A 116 -11.04 -5.54 0.64
CA THR A 116 -10.70 -4.41 -0.24
C THR A 116 -10.98 -4.76 -1.71
N ALA A 117 -10.83 -3.78 -2.59
CA ALA A 117 -10.91 -3.98 -4.04
C ALA A 117 -9.65 -4.63 -4.65
N MET A 118 -8.59 -4.85 -3.86
CA MET A 118 -7.35 -5.49 -4.33
C MET A 118 -7.55 -6.98 -4.53
N ILE A 119 -7.68 -7.41 -5.79
CA ILE A 119 -7.86 -8.81 -6.17
C ILE A 119 -6.54 -9.59 -6.13
N ALA A 120 -6.62 -10.92 -6.20
CA ALA A 120 -5.46 -11.80 -6.28
C ALA A 120 -4.89 -11.84 -7.71
N PHE A 121 -3.57 -11.73 -7.83
CA PHE A 121 -2.87 -11.78 -9.13
C PHE A 121 -2.06 -13.07 -9.33
N GLY A 122 -2.04 -13.99 -8.37
CA GLY A 122 -1.24 -15.21 -8.45
C GLY A 122 -1.59 -16.17 -9.58
N SER A 123 -2.79 -16.04 -10.19
CA SER A 123 -3.18 -16.78 -11.39
C SER A 123 -2.74 -16.09 -12.70
N VAL A 124 -2.39 -14.81 -12.64
CA VAL A 124 -2.01 -13.98 -13.79
C VAL A 124 -0.51 -13.74 -13.82
N LEU A 125 0.08 -13.46 -12.65
CA LEU A 125 1.50 -13.14 -12.50
C LEU A 125 2.26 -14.31 -11.87
N SER A 126 3.43 -14.62 -12.41
CA SER A 126 4.38 -15.52 -11.76
C SER A 126 5.00 -14.85 -10.53
N ASP A 127 5.53 -15.66 -9.61
CA ASP A 127 6.22 -15.16 -8.42
C ASP A 127 7.39 -14.22 -8.79
N LYS A 128 8.11 -14.53 -9.87
CA LYS A 128 9.19 -13.68 -10.38
C LYS A 128 8.68 -12.31 -10.84
N GLU A 129 7.54 -12.27 -11.53
CA GLU A 129 6.93 -11.01 -11.96
C GLU A 129 6.45 -10.17 -10.75
N ILE A 130 5.88 -10.82 -9.73
CA ILE A 130 5.46 -10.14 -8.49
C ILE A 130 6.68 -9.55 -7.77
N TRP A 131 7.79 -10.28 -7.66
CA TRP A 131 9.00 -9.78 -7.03
C TRP A 131 9.63 -8.61 -7.80
N ALA A 132 9.64 -8.66 -9.14
CA ALA A 132 10.09 -7.55 -9.97
C ALA A 132 9.17 -6.32 -9.82
N LEU A 133 7.85 -6.54 -9.78
CA LEU A 133 6.85 -5.51 -9.56
C LEU A 133 7.10 -4.76 -8.24
N ILE A 134 7.39 -5.45 -7.14
CA ILE A 134 7.70 -4.84 -5.85
C ILE A 134 8.94 -3.94 -5.93
N GLN A 135 9.99 -4.34 -6.67
CA GLN A 135 11.17 -3.49 -6.87
C GLN A 135 10.80 -2.18 -7.57
N TYR A 136 9.95 -2.26 -8.59
CA TYR A 136 9.45 -1.06 -9.26
C TYR A 136 8.60 -0.18 -8.34
N GLU A 137 7.64 -0.75 -7.62
CA GLU A 137 6.78 -0.01 -6.69
C GLU A 137 7.58 0.74 -5.61
N ARG A 138 8.70 0.19 -5.16
CA ARG A 138 9.61 0.84 -4.21
C ARG A 138 10.24 2.11 -4.78
N THR A 139 10.41 2.22 -6.09
CA THR A 139 10.98 3.42 -6.73
C THR A 139 10.12 4.66 -6.52
N PHE A 140 8.80 4.50 -6.36
CA PHE A 140 7.90 5.62 -6.09
C PHE A 140 8.20 6.32 -4.76
N ALA A 141 8.68 5.62 -3.75
CA ALA A 141 9.07 6.22 -2.48
C ALA A 141 10.36 7.05 -2.58
N GLY A 142 11.27 6.68 -3.50
CA GLY A 142 12.51 7.42 -3.72
C GLY A 142 12.33 8.73 -4.48
N SER A 143 11.26 8.89 -5.25
CA SER A 143 11.02 10.07 -6.08
C SER A 143 10.64 11.34 -5.27
N HIS A 144 10.34 11.18 -3.98
CA HIS A 144 9.92 12.27 -3.08
C HIS A 144 10.86 12.44 -1.87
N GLY A 145 12.07 11.86 -1.89
CA GLY A 145 13.10 12.08 -0.86
C GLY A 145 13.76 13.44 -1.03
N PRO A 146 14.10 14.17 0.07
CA PRO A 146 14.88 15.39 -0.02
C PRO A 146 16.29 15.05 -0.51
N GLY A 147 16.61 15.40 -1.75
CA GLY A 147 17.99 15.42 -2.23
C GLY A 147 18.44 14.37 -3.23
N MET A 148 17.79 14.27 -4.39
CA MET A 148 18.54 14.12 -5.62
C MET A 148 18.73 15.51 -6.27
N MET A 149 19.43 16.37 -5.56
CA MET A 149 20.14 17.47 -6.22
C MET A 149 21.19 16.84 -7.13
N GLY A 150 21.04 17.08 -8.42
CA GLY A 150 21.95 16.62 -9.44
C GLY A 150 23.40 16.83 -9.00
N ARG A 151 24.16 15.77 -9.05
CA ARG A 151 25.61 15.88 -9.18
C ARG A 151 25.85 16.52 -10.53
N GLY A 152 25.96 17.83 -10.52
CA GLY A 152 26.43 18.60 -11.66
C GLY A 152 27.78 18.00 -12.09
N GLU A 153 27.81 17.47 -13.29
CA GLU A 153 29.04 17.26 -13.99
C GLU A 153 29.69 18.63 -14.16
N GLY A 154 30.69 18.89 -13.30
CA GLY A 154 31.62 19.98 -13.51
C GLY A 154 32.45 19.63 -14.73
N MET A 155 32.19 20.38 -15.81
CA MET A 155 33.18 20.53 -16.89
C MET A 155 34.36 21.27 -16.30
N GLY A 156 35.50 20.63 -16.30
CA GLY A 156 36.82 21.18 -16.21
C GLY A 156 37.63 20.72 -17.42
#